data_c28337d3d29ee63d43226510488e0ee3
#
_entry.id   c28337d3d29ee63d43226510488e0ee3
#
_cell.length_a   1.000
_cell.length_b   1.000
_cell.length_c   1.000
_cell.angle_alpha   90.00
_cell.angle_beta   90.00
_cell.angle_gamma   90.00
#
_symmetry.space_group_name_H-M   'P 1'
#
loop_
_entity.id
_entity.type
_entity.pdbx_description
1 polymer ?
#
loop_
_entity_poly.entity_id
_entity_poly.type
_entity_poly.pdbx_seq_one_letter_code
_entity_poly.pdbx_strand_id
1 'polypeptide(L)'
;MTKLPAPALMLGSVLSIQFGQAIGKQLSGTVGAPGVVALRLGLAAMLLLLLYRPSLPRSRTDTGLILGFGTAIAGMNLVYPALTLLPLGLASALQLLGPITLALFTSRRPRDAGCAVLAGGGVWLFYAPHGAHFPLGGVLLALASGVSMAAYLLLSKTVGARSTGGDSLALALAWAAVLTVPLGVMEQGTHLLAPQVLLAGTVVAVLSAVLPYSLELASLRRLPTRTVGVLASLEPASAGLAGVLVLNEHLGMSQWAALACVGTASAGTVVRGEKKRISGKALTTYSRILFSRLVSAYSHTASGRTPPNTAGQEAPHDPTRRVALDRRRPR
;
A
#
# COMPACT_ATOMS: atom_id res chain seq x y z
N MET A 1 -11.35 -7.34 28.74
CA MET A 1 -10.76 -7.46 27.38
C MET A 1 -9.28 -7.68 27.55
N THR A 2 -8.79 -8.87 27.36
CA THR A 2 -7.39 -9.24 27.39
C THR A 2 -6.66 -8.38 26.37
N LYS A 3 -5.71 -7.55 26.85
CA LYS A 3 -4.92 -6.65 26.01
C LYS A 3 -3.93 -7.51 25.19
N LEU A 4 -4.35 -8.00 24.02
CA LEU A 4 -3.45 -8.67 23.09
C LEU A 4 -2.19 -7.80 22.90
N PRO A 5 -1.00 -8.38 22.94
CA PRO A 5 0.23 -7.64 22.69
C PRO A 5 0.21 -7.06 21.28
N ALA A 6 0.61 -5.81 21.14
CA ALA A 6 0.53 -5.10 19.88
C ALA A 6 1.26 -5.79 18.69
N PRO A 7 2.40 -6.49 18.89
CA PRO A 7 2.99 -7.31 17.83
C PRO A 7 2.09 -8.44 17.33
N ALA A 8 1.32 -9.06 18.24
CA ALA A 8 0.38 -10.13 17.86
C ALA A 8 -0.78 -9.61 17.00
N LEU A 9 -1.21 -8.35 17.21
CA LEU A 9 -2.22 -7.72 16.35
C LEU A 9 -1.68 -7.58 14.91
N MET A 10 -0.42 -7.16 14.76
CA MET A 10 0.19 -7.00 13.44
C MET A 10 0.41 -8.35 12.75
N LEU A 11 0.88 -9.36 13.48
CA LEU A 11 1.01 -10.72 12.94
C LEU A 11 -0.36 -11.29 12.54
N GLY A 12 -1.38 -11.07 13.37
CA GLY A 12 -2.76 -11.44 13.05
C GLY A 12 -3.26 -10.75 11.78
N SER A 13 -2.91 -9.48 11.56
CA SER A 13 -3.21 -8.75 10.33
C SER A 13 -2.54 -9.40 9.11
N VAL A 14 -1.23 -9.66 9.19
CA VAL A 14 -0.45 -10.26 8.10
C VAL A 14 -0.98 -11.65 7.74
N LEU A 15 -1.22 -12.50 8.72
CA LEU A 15 -1.79 -13.83 8.48
C LEU A 15 -3.19 -13.72 7.89
N SER A 16 -4.07 -12.92 8.49
CA SER A 16 -5.45 -12.76 8.04
C SER A 16 -5.54 -12.34 6.57
N ILE A 17 -4.73 -11.35 6.14
CA ILE A 17 -4.77 -10.88 4.76
C ILE A 17 -4.32 -11.98 3.78
N GLN A 18 -3.29 -12.76 4.12
CA GLN A 18 -2.76 -13.78 3.22
C GLN A 18 -3.71 -15.00 3.11
N PHE A 19 -4.31 -15.43 4.22
CA PHE A 19 -5.34 -16.47 4.18
C PHE A 19 -6.60 -15.98 3.46
N GLY A 20 -7.02 -14.72 3.68
CA GLY A 20 -8.12 -14.12 2.94
C GLY A 20 -7.86 -14.03 1.44
N GLN A 21 -6.61 -13.73 1.03
CA GLN A 21 -6.21 -13.74 -0.39
C GLN A 21 -6.21 -15.16 -0.97
N ALA A 22 -5.76 -16.15 -0.22
CA ALA A 22 -5.80 -17.55 -0.66
C ALA A 22 -7.25 -18.03 -0.91
N ILE A 23 -8.17 -17.73 0.02
CA ILE A 23 -9.60 -18.02 -0.15
C ILE A 23 -10.17 -17.22 -1.33
N GLY A 24 -9.76 -15.96 -1.50
CA GLY A 24 -10.15 -15.14 -2.65
C GLY A 24 -9.65 -15.73 -3.98
N LYS A 25 -8.45 -16.31 -4.02
CA LYS A 25 -7.94 -17.03 -5.18
C LYS A 25 -8.79 -18.26 -5.51
N GLN A 26 -9.21 -19.05 -4.51
CA GLN A 26 -10.15 -20.16 -4.73
C GLN A 26 -11.48 -19.66 -5.28
N LEU A 27 -12.05 -18.61 -4.68
CA LEU A 27 -13.31 -18.01 -5.12
C LEU A 27 -13.23 -17.47 -6.56
N SER A 28 -12.04 -17.02 -7.01
CA SER A 28 -11.85 -16.52 -8.38
C SER A 28 -12.08 -17.59 -9.44
N GLY A 29 -11.96 -18.88 -9.10
CA GLY A 29 -12.35 -20.00 -9.97
C GLY A 29 -13.86 -20.06 -10.25
N THR A 30 -14.69 -19.46 -9.37
CA THR A 30 -16.15 -19.45 -9.49
C THR A 30 -16.69 -18.15 -10.07
N VAL A 31 -16.17 -17.01 -9.63
CA VAL A 31 -16.69 -15.66 -9.98
C VAL A 31 -15.66 -14.78 -10.69
N GLY A 32 -14.57 -15.35 -11.18
CA GLY A 32 -13.48 -14.57 -11.77
C GLY A 32 -12.78 -13.63 -10.78
N ALA A 33 -11.62 -13.09 -11.17
CA ALA A 33 -10.89 -12.15 -10.34
C ALA A 33 -11.64 -10.82 -10.12
N PRO A 34 -12.29 -10.19 -11.13
CA PRO A 34 -13.08 -8.98 -10.94
C PRO A 34 -14.27 -9.19 -10.00
N GLY A 35 -14.92 -10.37 -10.05
CA GLY A 35 -16.00 -10.73 -9.13
C GLY A 35 -15.53 -10.79 -7.67
N VAL A 36 -14.36 -11.42 -7.42
CA VAL A 36 -13.75 -11.44 -6.08
C VAL A 36 -13.44 -10.03 -5.58
N VAL A 37 -12.82 -9.19 -6.42
CA VAL A 37 -12.48 -7.81 -6.05
C VAL A 37 -13.74 -7.00 -5.75
N ALA A 38 -14.80 -7.15 -6.56
CA ALA A 38 -16.08 -6.48 -6.36
C ALA A 38 -16.71 -6.88 -5.01
N LEU A 39 -16.79 -8.17 -4.71
CA LEU A 39 -17.31 -8.66 -3.43
C LEU A 39 -16.46 -8.17 -2.26
N ARG A 40 -15.15 -8.34 -2.36
CA ARG A 40 -14.20 -7.95 -1.30
C ARG A 40 -14.31 -6.47 -0.96
N LEU A 41 -14.20 -5.60 -1.94
CA LEU A 41 -14.21 -4.14 -1.71
C LEU A 41 -15.62 -3.62 -1.47
N GLY A 42 -16.63 -4.13 -2.16
CA GLY A 42 -18.02 -3.74 -1.96
C GLY A 42 -18.52 -4.07 -0.56
N LEU A 43 -18.34 -5.32 -0.11
CA LEU A 43 -18.74 -5.74 1.23
C LEU A 43 -17.89 -5.06 2.33
N ALA A 44 -16.57 -4.91 2.11
CA ALA A 44 -15.71 -4.21 3.06
C ALA A 44 -16.09 -2.72 3.17
N ALA A 45 -16.38 -2.05 2.06
CA ALA A 45 -16.85 -0.67 2.07
C ALA A 45 -18.18 -0.54 2.81
N MET A 46 -19.14 -1.42 2.53
CA MET A 46 -20.43 -1.43 3.22
C MET A 46 -20.25 -1.61 4.74
N LEU A 47 -19.45 -2.59 5.16
CA LEU A 47 -19.20 -2.85 6.58
C LEU A 47 -18.51 -1.66 7.28
N LEU A 48 -17.51 -1.06 6.64
CA LEU A 48 -16.79 0.07 7.24
C LEU A 48 -17.61 1.36 7.24
N LEU A 49 -18.44 1.59 6.22
CA LEU A 49 -19.39 2.72 6.19
C LEU A 49 -20.43 2.59 7.31
N LEU A 50 -20.96 1.40 7.57
CA LEU A 50 -21.89 1.13 8.66
C LEU A 50 -21.23 1.30 10.02
N LEU A 51 -19.96 0.84 10.17
CA LEU A 51 -19.21 0.88 11.43
C LEU A 51 -18.76 2.29 11.80
N TYR A 52 -18.18 3.03 10.85
CA TYR A 52 -17.59 4.35 11.13
C TYR A 52 -18.54 5.51 10.86
N ARG A 53 -19.58 5.32 10.04
CA ARG A 53 -20.55 6.36 9.64
C ARG A 53 -19.87 7.69 9.28
N PRO A 54 -18.92 7.68 8.34
CA PRO A 54 -18.03 8.81 8.10
C PRO A 54 -18.80 10.03 7.60
N SER A 55 -18.38 11.21 8.06
CA SER A 55 -18.83 12.47 7.49
C SER A 55 -18.10 12.76 6.17
N LEU A 56 -18.81 13.35 5.19
CA LEU A 56 -18.19 13.73 3.93
C LEU A 56 -17.11 14.80 4.15
N PRO A 57 -16.01 14.74 3.38
CA PRO A 57 -14.94 15.72 3.49
C PRO A 57 -15.43 17.12 3.07
N ARG A 58 -15.09 18.13 3.86
CA ARG A 58 -15.48 19.52 3.61
C ARG A 58 -14.52 20.26 2.68
N SER A 59 -13.29 19.75 2.53
CA SER A 59 -12.24 20.37 1.73
C SER A 59 -12.03 19.63 0.41
N ARG A 60 -11.87 20.34 -0.70
CA ARG A 60 -11.47 19.75 -2.00
C ARG A 60 -10.16 18.99 -1.91
N THR A 61 -9.23 19.46 -1.09
CA THR A 61 -7.93 18.79 -0.87
C THR A 61 -8.11 17.44 -0.18
N ASP A 62 -8.98 17.36 0.84
CA ASP A 62 -9.23 16.12 1.55
C ASP A 62 -10.01 15.13 0.66
N THR A 63 -10.95 15.63 -0.13
CA THR A 63 -11.63 14.82 -1.17
C THR A 63 -10.61 14.22 -2.15
N GLY A 64 -9.71 15.04 -2.70
CA GLY A 64 -8.67 14.56 -3.62
C GLY A 64 -7.73 13.51 -2.99
N LEU A 65 -7.38 13.68 -1.70
CA LEU A 65 -6.57 12.70 -0.96
C LEU A 65 -7.32 11.38 -0.75
N ILE A 66 -8.60 11.42 -0.41
CA ILE A 66 -9.44 10.23 -0.20
C ILE A 66 -9.63 9.49 -1.54
N LEU A 67 -9.92 10.20 -2.62
CA LEU A 67 -10.06 9.61 -3.96
C LEU A 67 -8.75 8.98 -4.42
N GLY A 68 -7.61 9.66 -4.27
CA GLY A 68 -6.29 9.11 -4.58
C GLY A 68 -5.97 7.88 -3.74
N PHE A 69 -6.28 7.90 -2.45
CA PHE A 69 -6.08 6.78 -1.54
C PHE A 69 -6.94 5.58 -1.92
N GLY A 70 -8.22 5.80 -2.23
CA GLY A 70 -9.12 4.73 -2.69
C GLY A 70 -8.73 4.18 -4.08
N THR A 71 -8.22 5.03 -5.00
CA THR A 71 -7.68 4.57 -6.28
C THR A 71 -6.44 3.70 -6.08
N ALA A 72 -5.56 4.05 -5.14
CA ALA A 72 -4.42 3.22 -4.79
C ALA A 72 -4.88 1.87 -4.19
N ILE A 73 -5.91 1.86 -3.33
CA ILE A 73 -6.52 0.63 -2.81
C ILE A 73 -7.11 -0.22 -3.96
N ALA A 74 -7.83 0.39 -4.89
CA ALA A 74 -8.35 -0.33 -6.06
C ALA A 74 -7.22 -0.95 -6.89
N GLY A 75 -6.15 -0.20 -7.16
CA GLY A 75 -4.98 -0.68 -7.90
C GLY A 75 -4.21 -1.80 -7.18
N MET A 76 -4.15 -1.80 -5.85
CA MET A 76 -3.57 -2.94 -5.10
C MET A 76 -4.33 -4.25 -5.35
N ASN A 77 -5.59 -4.20 -5.71
CA ASN A 77 -6.40 -5.38 -6.00
C ASN A 77 -6.09 -6.01 -7.38
N LEU A 78 -5.24 -5.40 -8.20
CA LEU A 78 -4.65 -6.05 -9.38
C LEU A 78 -3.85 -7.31 -9.02
N VAL A 79 -3.52 -7.52 -7.75
CA VAL A 79 -2.98 -8.79 -7.27
C VAL A 79 -3.94 -9.96 -7.54
N TYR A 80 -5.26 -9.79 -7.47
CA TYR A 80 -6.22 -10.88 -7.67
C TYR A 80 -6.20 -11.46 -9.11
N PRO A 81 -6.26 -10.64 -10.18
CA PRO A 81 -6.02 -11.19 -11.52
C PRO A 81 -4.58 -11.72 -11.70
N ALA A 82 -3.58 -11.21 -10.99
CA ALA A 82 -2.25 -11.81 -10.99
C ALA A 82 -2.26 -13.22 -10.34
N LEU A 83 -3.03 -13.42 -9.26
CA LEU A 83 -3.15 -14.69 -8.55
C LEU A 83 -3.79 -15.82 -9.37
N THR A 84 -4.56 -15.51 -10.41
CA THR A 84 -5.07 -16.53 -11.33
C THR A 84 -3.97 -17.09 -12.23
N LEU A 85 -2.86 -16.36 -12.38
CA LEU A 85 -1.74 -16.68 -13.26
C LEU A 85 -0.47 -17.08 -12.49
N LEU A 86 -0.36 -16.71 -11.21
CA LEU A 86 0.84 -16.88 -10.40
C LEU A 86 0.54 -17.59 -9.06
N PRO A 87 1.52 -18.30 -8.49
CA PRO A 87 1.46 -18.74 -7.11
C PRO A 87 1.32 -17.56 -6.13
N LEU A 88 0.63 -17.77 -5.02
CA LEU A 88 0.34 -16.71 -4.05
C LEU A 88 1.61 -16.07 -3.49
N GLY A 89 2.61 -16.89 -3.14
CA GLY A 89 3.89 -16.41 -2.64
C GLY A 89 4.62 -15.51 -3.63
N LEU A 90 4.65 -15.88 -4.92
CA LEU A 90 5.31 -15.09 -5.97
C LEU A 90 4.57 -13.77 -6.22
N ALA A 91 3.25 -13.79 -6.31
CA ALA A 91 2.45 -12.58 -6.51
C ALA A 91 2.65 -11.59 -5.35
N SER A 92 2.65 -12.07 -4.10
CA SER A 92 2.91 -11.24 -2.91
C SER A 92 4.35 -10.71 -2.89
N ALA A 93 5.33 -11.51 -3.29
CA ALA A 93 6.73 -11.08 -3.39
C ALA A 93 6.92 -9.96 -4.43
N LEU A 94 6.30 -10.10 -5.62
CA LEU A 94 6.32 -9.09 -6.67
C LEU A 94 5.61 -7.80 -6.23
N GLN A 95 4.47 -7.90 -5.56
CA GLN A 95 3.75 -6.75 -5.01
C GLN A 95 4.62 -5.99 -4.01
N LEU A 96 5.38 -6.68 -3.17
CA LEU A 96 6.24 -6.08 -2.15
C LEU A 96 7.45 -5.34 -2.75
N LEU A 97 7.81 -5.61 -4.02
CA LEU A 97 8.84 -4.83 -4.71
C LEU A 97 8.47 -3.34 -4.84
N GLY A 98 7.18 -3.00 -4.88
CA GLY A 98 6.74 -1.61 -4.91
C GLY A 98 7.22 -0.78 -3.70
N PRO A 99 6.90 -1.16 -2.47
CA PRO A 99 7.44 -0.54 -1.26
C PRO A 99 8.97 -0.55 -1.18
N ILE A 100 9.63 -1.62 -1.63
CA ILE A 100 11.10 -1.74 -1.64
C ILE A 100 11.71 -0.72 -2.60
N THR A 101 11.18 -0.61 -3.83
CA THR A 101 11.64 0.38 -4.81
C THR A 101 11.36 1.81 -4.36
N LEU A 102 10.20 2.06 -3.73
CA LEU A 102 9.91 3.37 -3.13
C LEU A 102 10.95 3.74 -2.07
N ALA A 103 11.31 2.79 -1.19
CA ALA A 103 12.34 3.00 -0.18
C ALA A 103 13.70 3.31 -0.83
N LEU A 104 14.03 2.65 -1.94
CA LEU A 104 15.26 2.84 -2.71
C LEU A 104 15.33 4.25 -3.31
N PHE A 105 14.28 4.69 -4.00
CA PHE A 105 14.21 6.04 -4.61
C PHE A 105 14.23 7.16 -3.57
N THR A 106 13.73 6.88 -2.37
CA THR A 106 13.73 7.86 -1.27
C THR A 106 15.07 7.88 -0.51
N SER A 107 15.89 6.84 -0.64
CA SER A 107 17.19 6.69 0.01
C SER A 107 18.31 6.70 -1.04
N ARG A 108 19.40 7.44 -0.76
CA ARG A 108 20.61 7.48 -1.61
C ARG A 108 21.74 6.61 -1.03
N ARG A 109 21.43 5.57 -0.28
CA ARG A 109 22.46 4.76 0.39
C ARG A 109 22.74 3.46 -0.38
N PRO A 110 24.00 3.07 -0.58
CA PRO A 110 24.36 1.85 -1.31
C PRO A 110 23.79 0.57 -0.68
N ARG A 111 23.52 0.61 0.63
CA ARG A 111 22.94 -0.54 1.36
C ARG A 111 21.47 -0.80 1.00
N ASP A 112 20.72 0.22 0.57
CA ASP A 112 19.33 0.04 0.13
C ASP A 112 19.30 -0.54 -1.29
N ALA A 113 20.32 -0.25 -2.10
CA ALA A 113 20.58 -0.97 -3.34
C ALA A 113 20.83 -2.47 -3.10
N GLY A 114 21.55 -2.83 -2.03
CA GLY A 114 21.72 -4.22 -1.61
C GLY A 114 20.41 -4.93 -1.28
N CYS A 115 19.47 -4.24 -0.62
CA CYS A 115 18.12 -4.79 -0.36
C CYS A 115 17.34 -4.99 -1.67
N ALA A 116 17.45 -4.07 -2.64
CA ALA A 116 16.79 -4.23 -3.93
C ALA A 116 17.38 -5.39 -4.75
N VAL A 117 18.71 -5.56 -4.74
CA VAL A 117 19.38 -6.70 -5.38
C VAL A 117 18.95 -8.01 -4.71
N LEU A 118 18.86 -8.04 -3.37
CA LEU A 118 18.41 -9.22 -2.63
C LEU A 118 16.94 -9.56 -2.97
N ALA A 119 16.07 -8.56 -3.08
CA ALA A 119 14.68 -8.76 -3.46
C ALA A 119 14.56 -9.25 -4.92
N GLY A 120 15.28 -8.64 -5.85
CA GLY A 120 15.34 -9.07 -7.25
C GLY A 120 15.90 -10.47 -7.40
N GLY A 121 16.97 -10.80 -6.68
CA GLY A 121 17.53 -12.16 -6.62
C GLY A 121 16.54 -13.17 -6.04
N GLY A 122 15.77 -12.79 -5.02
CA GLY A 122 14.69 -13.61 -4.48
C GLY A 122 13.61 -13.91 -5.52
N VAL A 123 13.14 -12.87 -6.26
CA VAL A 123 12.17 -13.08 -7.36
C VAL A 123 12.76 -13.98 -8.44
N TRP A 124 14.02 -13.74 -8.85
CA TRP A 124 14.69 -14.57 -9.83
C TRP A 124 14.79 -16.04 -9.39
N LEU A 125 14.98 -16.30 -8.11
CA LEU A 125 15.06 -17.65 -7.55
C LEU A 125 13.74 -18.44 -7.68
N PHE A 126 12.60 -17.79 -7.89
CA PHE A 126 11.36 -18.47 -8.27
C PHE A 126 11.41 -19.06 -9.68
N TYR A 127 12.18 -18.46 -10.57
CA TYR A 127 12.27 -18.88 -11.98
C TYR A 127 13.37 -19.91 -12.22
N ALA A 128 14.55 -19.73 -11.59
CA ALA A 128 15.77 -20.40 -11.96
C ALA A 128 15.79 -21.93 -11.80
N PRO A 129 15.22 -22.55 -10.73
CA PRO A 129 15.46 -23.97 -10.49
C PRO A 129 14.62 -24.92 -11.32
N HIS A 130 13.51 -24.47 -11.94
CA HIS A 130 12.50 -25.36 -12.52
C HIS A 130 12.13 -25.03 -13.98
N GLY A 131 12.77 -24.03 -14.60
CA GLY A 131 12.36 -23.55 -15.92
C GLY A 131 10.90 -23.09 -15.95
N ALA A 132 10.37 -22.70 -14.79
CA ALA A 132 8.97 -22.30 -14.67
C ALA A 132 8.72 -21.03 -15.48
N HIS A 133 7.92 -21.14 -16.53
CA HIS A 133 7.47 -20.01 -17.32
C HIS A 133 6.21 -19.44 -16.69
N PHE A 134 6.34 -18.27 -16.04
CA PHE A 134 5.16 -17.55 -15.56
C PHE A 134 4.67 -16.58 -16.64
N PRO A 135 3.35 -16.48 -16.83
CA PRO A 135 2.78 -15.56 -17.81
C PRO A 135 3.19 -14.11 -17.49
N LEU A 136 3.76 -13.42 -18.48
CA LEU A 136 4.20 -12.02 -18.35
C LEU A 136 3.07 -11.12 -17.85
N GLY A 137 1.82 -11.37 -18.28
CA GLY A 137 0.64 -10.64 -17.81
C GLY A 137 0.46 -10.72 -16.30
N GLY A 138 0.66 -11.90 -15.70
CA GLY A 138 0.59 -12.08 -14.25
C GLY A 138 1.66 -11.28 -13.51
N VAL A 139 2.89 -11.29 -14.02
CA VAL A 139 4.01 -10.51 -13.45
C VAL A 139 3.75 -9.02 -13.53
N LEU A 140 3.29 -8.52 -14.68
CA LEU A 140 2.96 -7.10 -14.86
C LEU A 140 1.82 -6.64 -13.95
N LEU A 141 0.78 -7.46 -13.79
CA LEU A 141 -0.33 -7.18 -12.88
C LEU A 141 0.13 -7.12 -11.41
N ALA A 142 0.98 -8.07 -10.99
CA ALA A 142 1.54 -8.08 -9.65
C ALA A 142 2.46 -6.85 -9.39
N LEU A 143 3.28 -6.46 -10.36
CA LEU A 143 4.11 -5.26 -10.28
C LEU A 143 3.26 -3.97 -10.25
N ALA A 144 2.22 -3.87 -11.08
CA ALA A 144 1.27 -2.75 -11.08
C ALA A 144 0.56 -2.63 -9.71
N SER A 145 0.18 -3.78 -9.13
CA SER A 145 -0.34 -3.84 -7.76
C SER A 145 0.70 -3.33 -6.74
N GLY A 146 1.99 -3.67 -6.92
CA GLY A 146 3.09 -3.17 -6.10
C GLY A 146 3.28 -1.66 -6.17
N VAL A 147 3.22 -1.08 -7.38
CA VAL A 147 3.24 0.38 -7.57
C VAL A 147 2.08 1.05 -6.84
N SER A 148 0.88 0.47 -6.94
CA SER A 148 -0.31 0.95 -6.23
C SER A 148 -0.15 0.82 -4.70
N MET A 149 0.50 -0.24 -4.21
CA MET A 149 0.85 -0.40 -2.79
C MET A 149 1.84 0.67 -2.31
N ALA A 150 2.82 1.03 -3.12
CA ALA A 150 3.73 2.14 -2.82
C ALA A 150 2.95 3.48 -2.73
N ALA A 151 2.03 3.74 -3.66
CA ALA A 151 1.16 4.92 -3.62
C ALA A 151 0.24 4.90 -2.38
N TYR A 152 -0.35 3.75 -2.04
CA TYR A 152 -1.11 3.56 -0.81
C TYR A 152 -0.31 3.95 0.44
N LEU A 153 0.94 3.49 0.57
CA LEU A 153 1.81 3.82 1.70
C LEU A 153 2.14 5.31 1.79
N LEU A 154 2.31 5.99 0.67
CA LEU A 154 2.54 7.44 0.64
C LEU A 154 1.30 8.21 1.07
N LEU A 155 0.13 7.85 0.52
CA LEU A 155 -1.13 8.52 0.78
C LEU A 155 -1.65 8.23 2.19
N SER A 156 -1.51 7.00 2.69
CA SER A 156 -1.94 6.60 4.03
C SER A 156 -1.30 7.45 5.14
N LYS A 157 -0.02 7.83 4.98
CA LYS A 157 0.66 8.74 5.92
C LYS A 157 0.02 10.12 5.95
N THR A 158 -0.32 10.65 4.76
CA THR A 158 -0.91 11.99 4.62
C THR A 158 -2.35 12.00 5.13
N VAL A 159 -3.13 10.98 4.77
CA VAL A 159 -4.51 10.81 5.22
C VAL A 159 -4.57 10.56 6.72
N GLY A 160 -3.72 9.67 7.26
CA GLY A 160 -3.66 9.37 8.69
C GLY A 160 -3.22 10.55 9.56
N ALA A 161 -2.44 11.50 9.02
CA ALA A 161 -2.07 12.71 9.73
C ALA A 161 -3.21 13.74 9.83
N ARG A 162 -4.23 13.64 8.95
CA ARG A 162 -5.36 14.58 8.88
C ARG A 162 -6.64 14.03 9.50
N SER A 163 -6.75 12.72 9.67
CA SER A 163 -7.92 12.04 10.20
C SER A 163 -7.52 11.14 11.36
N THR A 164 -8.18 11.31 12.51
CA THR A 164 -7.93 10.51 13.73
C THR A 164 -8.76 9.23 13.79
N GLY A 165 -9.71 9.04 12.86
CA GLY A 165 -10.65 7.92 12.82
C GLY A 165 -10.44 6.98 11.62
N GLY A 166 -11.36 6.04 11.48
CA GLY A 166 -11.47 5.15 10.29
C GLY A 166 -12.24 5.78 9.12
N ASP A 167 -12.71 7.03 9.28
CA ASP A 167 -13.59 7.72 8.33
C ASP A 167 -12.98 7.83 6.93
N SER A 168 -11.73 8.29 6.84
CA SER A 168 -11.04 8.42 5.57
C SER A 168 -10.78 7.08 4.89
N LEU A 169 -10.55 6.01 5.67
CA LEU A 169 -10.41 4.65 5.15
C LEU A 169 -11.75 4.13 4.62
N ALA A 170 -12.85 4.35 5.36
CA ALA A 170 -14.18 3.92 4.92
C ALA A 170 -14.58 4.60 3.61
N LEU A 171 -14.35 5.93 3.49
CA LEU A 171 -14.62 6.67 2.25
C LEU A 171 -13.69 6.26 1.09
N ALA A 172 -12.41 5.99 1.37
CA ALA A 172 -11.47 5.51 0.36
C ALA A 172 -11.86 4.11 -0.14
N LEU A 173 -12.29 3.22 0.76
CA LEU A 173 -12.81 1.90 0.37
C LEU A 173 -14.12 2.00 -0.41
N ALA A 174 -15.01 2.94 -0.04
CA ALA A 174 -16.21 3.21 -0.82
C ALA A 174 -15.87 3.67 -2.25
N TRP A 175 -14.89 4.55 -2.41
CA TRP A 175 -14.41 4.96 -3.73
C TRP A 175 -13.77 3.79 -4.49
N ALA A 176 -12.93 2.98 -3.84
CA ALA A 176 -12.36 1.80 -4.45
C ALA A 176 -13.45 0.80 -4.92
N ALA A 177 -14.51 0.63 -4.13
CA ALA A 177 -15.68 -0.17 -4.52
C ALA A 177 -16.40 0.41 -5.74
N VAL A 178 -16.60 1.74 -5.80
CA VAL A 178 -17.18 2.40 -6.98
C VAL A 178 -16.38 2.12 -8.25
N LEU A 179 -15.05 2.04 -8.16
CA LEU A 179 -14.19 1.74 -9.31
C LEU A 179 -14.22 0.26 -9.71
N THR A 180 -14.40 -0.66 -8.75
CA THR A 180 -14.18 -2.09 -8.99
C THR A 180 -15.47 -2.93 -9.06
N VAL A 181 -16.52 -2.54 -8.32
CA VAL A 181 -17.80 -3.28 -8.31
C VAL A 181 -18.43 -3.34 -9.70
N PRO A 182 -18.48 -2.25 -10.49
CA PRO A 182 -19.04 -2.32 -11.82
C PRO A 182 -18.38 -3.37 -12.72
N LEU A 183 -17.05 -3.52 -12.64
CA LEU A 183 -16.32 -4.51 -13.43
C LEU A 183 -16.73 -5.94 -13.08
N GLY A 184 -16.84 -6.25 -11.78
CA GLY A 184 -17.29 -7.57 -11.34
C GLY A 184 -18.74 -7.85 -11.69
N VAL A 185 -19.61 -6.85 -11.59
CA VAL A 185 -21.03 -6.98 -11.96
C VAL A 185 -21.18 -7.17 -13.48
N MET A 186 -20.39 -6.47 -14.30
CA MET A 186 -20.42 -6.63 -15.75
C MET A 186 -20.02 -8.05 -16.19
N GLU A 187 -19.07 -8.69 -15.50
CA GLU A 187 -18.62 -10.03 -15.84
C GLU A 187 -19.54 -11.14 -15.30
N GLN A 188 -20.06 -10.99 -14.07
CA GLN A 188 -20.72 -12.07 -13.35
C GLN A 188 -22.23 -11.84 -13.13
N GLY A 189 -22.68 -10.61 -13.33
CA GLY A 189 -24.12 -10.27 -13.19
C GLY A 189 -24.70 -10.68 -11.84
N THR A 190 -25.87 -11.29 -11.88
CA THR A 190 -26.61 -11.74 -10.68
C THR A 190 -25.94 -12.93 -9.95
N HIS A 191 -24.98 -13.61 -10.57
CA HIS A 191 -24.26 -14.74 -9.94
C HIS A 191 -23.52 -14.31 -8.68
N LEU A 192 -23.07 -13.05 -8.60
CA LEU A 192 -22.46 -12.48 -7.40
C LEU A 192 -23.41 -12.46 -6.19
N LEU A 193 -24.72 -12.50 -6.42
CA LEU A 193 -25.75 -12.47 -5.37
C LEU A 193 -26.13 -13.86 -4.87
N ALA A 194 -25.57 -14.94 -5.45
CA ALA A 194 -25.81 -16.29 -4.97
C ALA A 194 -25.38 -16.44 -3.51
N PRO A 195 -26.20 -17.04 -2.61
CA PRO A 195 -25.91 -17.07 -1.18
C PRO A 195 -24.54 -17.65 -0.81
N GLN A 196 -24.09 -18.66 -1.53
CA GLN A 196 -22.79 -19.29 -1.31
C GLN A 196 -21.64 -18.33 -1.71
N VAL A 197 -21.80 -17.60 -2.82
CA VAL A 197 -20.83 -16.62 -3.31
C VAL A 197 -20.76 -15.43 -2.36
N LEU A 198 -21.91 -14.92 -1.89
CA LEU A 198 -21.96 -13.84 -0.90
C LEU A 198 -21.32 -14.24 0.43
N LEU A 199 -21.57 -15.47 0.89
CA LEU A 199 -20.95 -15.98 2.11
C LEU A 199 -19.43 -16.05 1.96
N ALA A 200 -18.93 -16.68 0.89
CA ALA A 200 -17.50 -16.75 0.61
C ALA A 200 -16.88 -15.37 0.41
N GLY A 201 -17.55 -14.48 -0.35
CA GLY A 201 -17.15 -13.09 -0.53
C GLY A 201 -17.08 -12.30 0.78
N THR A 202 -18.02 -12.55 1.71
CA THR A 202 -18.00 -11.94 3.04
C THR A 202 -16.80 -12.41 3.85
N VAL A 203 -16.51 -13.71 3.83
CA VAL A 203 -15.30 -14.26 4.49
C VAL A 203 -14.03 -13.61 3.91
N VAL A 204 -13.93 -13.52 2.59
CA VAL A 204 -12.81 -12.84 1.93
C VAL A 204 -12.74 -11.37 2.32
N ALA A 205 -13.86 -10.64 2.31
CA ALA A 205 -13.90 -9.22 2.69
C ALA A 205 -13.46 -9.00 4.15
N VAL A 206 -13.93 -9.84 5.07
CA VAL A 206 -13.57 -9.75 6.49
C VAL A 206 -12.10 -10.10 6.70
N LEU A 207 -11.63 -11.23 6.20
CA LEU A 207 -10.27 -11.70 6.43
C LEU A 207 -9.20 -10.88 5.70
N SER A 208 -9.49 -10.39 4.50
CA SER A 208 -8.48 -9.70 3.69
C SER A 208 -8.58 -8.17 3.68
N ALA A 209 -9.65 -7.60 4.25
CA ALA A 209 -9.81 -6.15 4.31
C ALA A 209 -10.22 -5.65 5.71
N VAL A 210 -11.40 -6.00 6.22
CA VAL A 210 -11.94 -5.39 7.44
C VAL A 210 -11.07 -5.70 8.65
N LEU A 211 -10.77 -6.98 8.87
CA LEU A 211 -9.98 -7.43 10.01
C LEU A 211 -8.52 -6.95 9.93
N PRO A 212 -7.77 -7.15 8.82
CA PRO A 212 -6.38 -6.71 8.76
C PRO A 212 -6.23 -5.20 8.86
N TYR A 213 -7.05 -4.40 8.19
CA TYR A 213 -6.96 -2.94 8.34
C TYR A 213 -7.26 -2.46 9.76
N SER A 214 -8.20 -3.13 10.45
CA SER A 214 -8.53 -2.81 11.83
C SER A 214 -7.39 -3.18 12.79
N LEU A 215 -6.77 -4.35 12.61
CA LEU A 215 -5.64 -4.84 13.40
C LEU A 215 -4.38 -4.01 13.14
N GLU A 216 -4.12 -3.66 11.88
CA GLU A 216 -2.99 -2.81 11.48
C GLU A 216 -3.13 -1.41 12.10
N LEU A 217 -4.31 -0.79 12.01
CA LEU A 217 -4.57 0.51 12.62
C LEU A 217 -4.40 0.47 14.14
N ALA A 218 -4.87 -0.59 14.80
CA ALA A 218 -4.68 -0.80 16.23
C ALA A 218 -3.21 -1.01 16.60
N SER A 219 -2.44 -1.67 15.74
CA SER A 219 -1.00 -1.89 15.90
C SER A 219 -0.22 -0.60 15.72
N LEU A 220 -0.51 0.19 14.68
CA LEU A 220 0.13 1.48 14.39
C LEU A 220 -0.06 2.51 15.51
N ARG A 221 -1.14 2.41 16.27
CA ARG A 221 -1.38 3.27 17.46
C ARG A 221 -0.52 2.90 18.66
N ARG A 222 0.05 1.68 18.70
CA ARG A 222 0.75 1.12 19.86
C ARG A 222 2.22 0.79 19.58
N LEU A 223 2.58 0.58 18.32
CA LEU A 223 3.92 0.20 17.90
C LEU A 223 4.61 1.31 17.11
N PRO A 224 5.93 1.44 17.24
CA PRO A 224 6.71 2.24 16.30
C PRO A 224 6.51 1.75 14.87
N THR A 225 6.41 2.66 13.91
CA THR A 225 6.23 2.34 12.48
C THR A 225 7.27 1.34 11.97
N ARG A 226 8.48 1.38 12.51
CA ARG A 226 9.57 0.43 12.22
C ARG A 226 9.18 -1.00 12.56
N THR A 227 8.66 -1.23 13.76
CA THR A 227 8.26 -2.58 14.21
C THR A 227 7.13 -3.12 13.35
N VAL A 228 6.15 -2.27 13.02
CA VAL A 228 5.05 -2.64 12.11
C VAL A 228 5.57 -3.04 10.74
N GLY A 229 6.49 -2.26 10.16
CA GLY A 229 7.07 -2.57 8.86
C GLY A 229 7.93 -3.84 8.85
N VAL A 230 8.67 -4.12 9.94
CA VAL A 230 9.42 -5.39 10.07
C VAL A 230 8.46 -6.57 10.15
N LEU A 231 7.35 -6.44 10.88
CA LEU A 231 6.35 -7.51 10.95
C LEU A 231 5.61 -7.69 9.61
N ALA A 232 5.34 -6.60 8.88
CA ALA A 232 4.77 -6.66 7.54
C ALA A 232 5.70 -7.36 6.53
N SER A 233 7.02 -7.34 6.74
CA SER A 233 7.95 -8.06 5.86
C SER A 233 7.83 -9.59 5.92
N LEU A 234 7.01 -10.12 6.84
CA LEU A 234 6.64 -11.54 6.88
C LEU A 234 5.51 -11.89 5.89
N GLU A 235 4.92 -10.91 5.20
CA GLU A 235 3.85 -11.14 4.20
C GLU A 235 4.21 -12.20 3.17
N PRO A 236 5.39 -12.22 2.50
CA PRO A 236 5.71 -13.24 1.52
C PRO A 236 5.76 -14.65 2.12
N ALA A 237 6.32 -14.80 3.32
CA ALA A 237 6.38 -16.09 4.00
C ALA A 237 4.99 -16.57 4.41
N SER A 238 4.14 -15.67 4.90
CA SER A 238 2.73 -15.95 5.23
C SER A 238 1.92 -16.29 3.98
N ALA A 239 2.21 -15.64 2.84
CA ALA A 239 1.60 -15.93 1.55
C ALA A 239 1.98 -17.33 1.05
N GLY A 240 3.26 -17.69 1.15
CA GLY A 240 3.71 -19.06 0.83
C GLY A 240 3.02 -20.10 1.69
N LEU A 241 2.92 -19.85 3.00
CA LEU A 241 2.23 -20.74 3.93
C LEU A 241 0.74 -20.86 3.59
N ALA A 242 0.04 -19.77 3.32
CA ALA A 242 -1.36 -19.78 2.93
C ALA A 242 -1.57 -20.48 1.56
N GLY A 243 -0.64 -20.30 0.62
CA GLY A 243 -0.63 -21.02 -0.66
C GLY A 243 -0.55 -22.53 -0.47
N VAL A 244 0.37 -23.01 0.38
CA VAL A 244 0.51 -24.44 0.68
C VAL A 244 -0.72 -24.99 1.41
N LEU A 245 -1.21 -24.31 2.45
CA LEU A 245 -2.26 -24.83 3.32
C LEU A 245 -3.67 -24.74 2.70
N VAL A 246 -3.96 -23.68 1.94
CA VAL A 246 -5.30 -23.40 1.41
C VAL A 246 -5.43 -23.79 -0.06
N LEU A 247 -4.37 -23.56 -0.84
CA LEU A 247 -4.39 -23.75 -2.29
C LEU A 247 -3.71 -25.04 -2.73
N ASN A 248 -3.13 -25.81 -1.80
CA ASN A 248 -2.30 -26.99 -2.06
C ASN A 248 -1.14 -26.70 -3.03
N GLU A 249 -0.59 -25.48 -2.98
CA GLU A 249 0.58 -25.10 -3.78
C GLU A 249 1.82 -25.85 -3.25
N HIS A 250 2.60 -26.43 -4.14
CA HIS A 250 3.85 -27.10 -3.77
C HIS A 250 5.02 -26.14 -3.95
N LEU A 251 5.59 -25.68 -2.84
CA LEU A 251 6.76 -24.80 -2.84
C LEU A 251 8.02 -25.60 -2.54
N GLY A 252 8.99 -25.59 -3.47
CA GLY A 252 10.31 -26.16 -3.26
C GLY A 252 11.18 -25.30 -2.33
N MET A 253 12.30 -25.86 -1.87
CA MET A 253 13.25 -25.16 -0.98
C MET A 253 13.77 -23.86 -1.57
N SER A 254 14.00 -23.78 -2.89
CA SER A 254 14.40 -22.56 -3.60
C SER A 254 13.35 -21.46 -3.51
N GLN A 255 12.05 -21.82 -3.60
CA GLN A 255 10.94 -20.87 -3.51
C GLN A 255 10.77 -20.36 -2.07
N TRP A 256 10.94 -21.19 -1.06
CA TRP A 256 11.01 -20.76 0.33
C TRP A 256 12.19 -19.80 0.58
N ALA A 257 13.37 -20.12 0.04
CA ALA A 257 14.52 -19.24 0.09
C ALA A 257 14.24 -17.90 -0.61
N ALA A 258 13.56 -17.93 -1.76
CA ALA A 258 13.12 -16.73 -2.47
C ALA A 258 12.23 -15.83 -1.61
N LEU A 259 11.20 -16.41 -0.96
CA LEU A 259 10.31 -15.67 -0.05
C LEU A 259 11.07 -15.07 1.14
N ALA A 260 12.03 -15.81 1.70
CA ALA A 260 12.89 -15.33 2.77
C ALA A 260 13.78 -14.16 2.31
N CYS A 261 14.35 -14.22 1.10
CA CYS A 261 15.14 -13.11 0.53
C CYS A 261 14.31 -11.84 0.36
N VAL A 262 13.09 -11.93 -0.18
CA VAL A 262 12.20 -10.77 -0.36
C VAL A 262 11.77 -10.21 1.00
N GLY A 263 11.40 -11.07 1.94
CA GLY A 263 11.03 -10.67 3.30
C GLY A 263 12.18 -9.97 4.03
N THR A 264 13.39 -10.51 3.98
CA THR A 264 14.58 -9.90 4.60
C THR A 264 14.97 -8.57 3.93
N ALA A 265 14.84 -8.47 2.61
CA ALA A 265 15.04 -7.23 1.88
C ALA A 265 14.05 -6.14 2.33
N SER A 266 12.77 -6.49 2.45
CA SER A 266 11.74 -5.59 2.95
C SER A 266 12.02 -5.13 4.37
N ALA A 267 12.32 -6.06 5.29
CA ALA A 267 12.70 -5.73 6.66
C ALA A 267 13.92 -4.79 6.72
N GLY A 268 14.92 -5.04 5.86
CA GLY A 268 16.13 -4.22 5.75
C GLY A 268 15.86 -2.77 5.39
N THR A 269 14.92 -2.50 4.48
CA THR A 269 14.54 -1.14 4.09
C THR A 269 13.82 -0.40 5.22
N VAL A 270 12.96 -1.09 5.97
CA VAL A 270 12.18 -0.52 7.08
C VAL A 270 13.05 -0.18 8.29
N VAL A 271 13.92 -1.12 8.70
CA VAL A 271 14.79 -0.94 9.89
C VAL A 271 15.67 0.31 9.77
N ARG A 272 15.98 0.74 8.56
CA ARG A 272 16.91 1.83 8.28
C ARG A 272 16.27 3.17 7.95
N GLY A 273 15.02 3.17 7.51
CA GLY A 273 14.29 4.40 7.14
C GLY A 273 14.07 5.36 8.32
N GLU A 274 13.98 4.86 9.53
CA GLU A 274 13.63 5.66 10.72
C GLU A 274 14.79 6.47 11.30
N LYS A 275 16.06 6.04 11.14
CA LYS A 275 17.21 6.86 11.56
C LYS A 275 17.28 8.24 10.89
N LYS A 276 16.57 8.44 9.76
CA LYS A 276 16.54 9.70 9.01
C LYS A 276 15.41 10.66 9.43
N ARG A 277 14.43 10.18 10.22
CA ARG A 277 13.26 10.98 10.62
C ARG A 277 13.59 12.08 11.63
N ILE A 278 14.71 12.00 12.33
CA ILE A 278 15.20 13.02 13.28
C ILE A 278 15.77 14.25 12.55
N SER A 279 16.14 14.13 11.26
CA SER A 279 16.68 15.24 10.43
C SER A 279 15.70 15.77 9.37
N GLY A 280 14.44 15.39 9.38
CA GLY A 280 13.57 15.47 8.20
C GLY A 280 12.55 16.60 8.17
N LYS A 281 12.95 17.87 8.41
CA LYS A 281 12.17 19.05 7.95
C LYS A 281 12.13 19.17 6.40
N ALA A 282 12.99 18.46 5.68
CA ALA A 282 13.12 18.57 4.22
C ALA A 282 12.04 17.80 3.41
N LEU A 283 11.51 16.68 3.90
CA LEU A 283 10.55 15.88 3.15
C LEU A 283 9.13 16.47 3.11
N THR A 284 8.74 17.23 4.13
CA THR A 284 7.47 17.98 4.14
C THR A 284 7.45 19.09 3.10
N THR A 285 8.59 19.67 2.79
CA THR A 285 8.73 20.73 1.78
C THR A 285 8.65 20.16 0.36
N TYR A 286 9.24 18.99 0.10
CA TYR A 286 9.25 18.38 -1.24
C TYR A 286 7.88 17.83 -1.65
N SER A 287 7.15 17.19 -0.72
CA SER A 287 5.79 16.72 -0.99
C SER A 287 4.82 17.92 -1.18
N ARG A 288 5.01 19.03 -0.45
CA ARG A 288 4.25 20.26 -0.68
C ARG A 288 4.54 20.89 -2.04
N ILE A 289 5.81 20.91 -2.47
CA ILE A 289 6.21 21.50 -3.75
C ILE A 289 5.72 20.64 -4.93
N LEU A 290 5.83 19.30 -4.84
CA LEU A 290 5.34 18.41 -5.89
C LEU A 290 3.81 18.44 -6.00
N PHE A 291 3.12 18.47 -4.87
CA PHE A 291 1.66 18.54 -4.82
C PHE A 291 1.14 19.91 -5.24
N SER A 292 1.80 21.01 -4.85
CA SER A 292 1.43 22.36 -5.31
C SER A 292 1.65 22.53 -6.81
N ARG A 293 2.70 21.93 -7.39
CA ARG A 293 2.94 21.96 -8.84
C ARG A 293 1.93 21.09 -9.60
N LEU A 294 1.53 19.92 -9.08
CA LEU A 294 0.48 19.09 -9.68
C LEU A 294 -0.89 19.75 -9.60
N VAL A 295 -1.24 20.34 -8.46
CA VAL A 295 -2.51 21.08 -8.30
C VAL A 295 -2.51 22.35 -9.13
N SER A 296 -1.39 23.09 -9.22
CA SER A 296 -1.24 24.26 -10.07
C SER A 296 -1.32 23.90 -11.55
N ALA A 297 -0.68 22.82 -12.00
CA ALA A 297 -0.77 22.36 -13.39
C ALA A 297 -2.22 21.95 -13.74
N TYR A 298 -2.91 21.29 -12.84
CA TYR A 298 -4.33 20.92 -13.05
C TYR A 298 -5.28 22.13 -13.05
N SER A 299 -5.03 23.12 -12.19
CA SER A 299 -5.82 24.37 -12.16
C SER A 299 -5.57 25.26 -13.38
N HIS A 300 -4.36 25.26 -13.94
CA HIS A 300 -4.02 25.98 -15.17
C HIS A 300 -4.64 25.34 -16.43
N THR A 301 -4.69 24.01 -16.51
CA THR A 301 -5.39 23.32 -17.61
C THR A 301 -6.90 23.49 -17.53
N ALA A 302 -7.48 23.65 -16.33
CA ALA A 302 -8.90 23.85 -16.13
C ALA A 302 -9.37 25.31 -16.35
N SER A 303 -8.46 26.30 -16.26
CA SER A 303 -8.80 27.73 -16.34
C SER A 303 -8.38 28.43 -17.64
N GLY A 304 -7.72 27.76 -18.57
CA GLY A 304 -7.34 28.32 -19.88
C GLY A 304 -6.43 29.56 -19.85
N ARG A 305 -5.73 29.85 -18.75
CA ARG A 305 -4.85 31.03 -18.61
C ARG A 305 -3.39 30.63 -18.71
N THR A 306 -2.65 31.28 -19.61
CA THR A 306 -1.20 31.18 -19.75
C THR A 306 -0.48 31.64 -18.47
N PRO A 307 0.64 31.00 -18.06
CA PRO A 307 1.38 31.36 -16.87
C PRO A 307 2.08 32.72 -17.02
N PRO A 308 2.17 33.56 -15.98
CA PRO A 308 2.95 34.76 -15.98
C PRO A 308 4.45 34.44 -15.98
N ASN A 309 5.18 35.12 -16.85
CA ASN A 309 6.64 35.07 -16.99
C ASN A 309 7.32 35.67 -15.75
N THR A 310 7.85 34.82 -14.84
CA THR A 310 8.63 35.25 -13.69
C THR A 310 10.14 35.11 -13.96
N ALA A 311 10.64 35.87 -14.91
CA ALA A 311 12.06 36.25 -14.95
C ALA A 311 12.23 37.59 -14.21
N GLY A 312 12.71 37.53 -12.97
CA GLY A 312 13.11 38.73 -12.21
C GLY A 312 12.38 38.91 -10.89
N GLN A 313 12.75 38.17 -9.85
CA GLN A 313 12.59 38.64 -8.48
C GLN A 313 13.67 38.03 -7.56
N GLU A 314 14.32 38.94 -6.93
CA GLU A 314 15.38 39.01 -5.95
C GLU A 314 15.57 37.87 -4.94
N ALA A 315 16.85 37.69 -4.56
CA ALA A 315 17.34 36.75 -3.54
C ALA A 315 16.82 37.13 -2.14
N PRO A 316 16.56 36.12 -1.27
CA PRO A 316 16.10 36.38 0.09
C PRO A 316 17.24 36.92 0.97
N HIS A 317 16.95 37.99 1.73
CA HIS A 317 17.75 38.58 2.78
C HIS A 317 18.20 37.52 3.83
N ASP A 318 19.51 37.48 4.05
CA ASP A 318 20.17 36.68 5.11
C ASP A 318 20.03 37.40 6.47
N PRO A 319 19.38 36.83 7.50
CA PRO A 319 19.20 37.45 8.81
C PRO A 319 20.45 37.41 9.72
N THR A 320 21.59 36.85 9.28
CA THR A 320 22.77 36.63 10.14
C THR A 320 23.71 37.86 10.24
N ARG A 321 23.39 38.96 9.57
CA ARG A 321 24.29 40.15 9.54
C ARG A 321 24.03 41.23 10.61
N ARG A 322 23.12 41.01 11.56
CA ARG A 322 22.76 42.01 12.59
C ARG A 322 23.38 41.82 13.98
N VAL A 323 24.32 40.89 14.17
CA VAL A 323 24.91 40.67 15.51
C VAL A 323 26.34 41.22 15.66
N ALA A 324 26.93 41.86 14.65
CA ALA A 324 28.34 42.26 14.69
C ALA A 324 28.61 43.75 14.93
N LEU A 325 27.63 44.63 15.22
CA LEU A 325 27.85 46.08 15.28
C LEU A 325 27.49 46.80 16.60
N ASP A 326 27.28 46.03 17.72
CA ASP A 326 26.99 46.67 19.02
C ASP A 326 28.03 46.37 20.13
N ARG A 327 29.30 46.33 19.78
CA ARG A 327 30.41 46.32 20.78
C ARG A 327 31.50 47.32 20.41
N ARG A 328 31.23 48.64 20.44
CA ARG A 328 32.21 49.69 20.65
C ARG A 328 31.53 51.02 21.04
N ARG A 329 31.34 51.25 22.34
CA ARG A 329 31.47 52.61 22.91
C ARG A 329 32.26 52.49 24.20
N PRO A 330 33.43 53.18 24.27
CA PRO A 330 34.13 53.38 25.53
C PRO A 330 33.50 54.55 26.30
N ARG A 331 33.83 54.61 27.55
CA ARG A 331 33.57 55.78 28.43
C ARG A 331 34.11 57.03 27.86
#